data_7443d7c21d71bb139d92f9670da6b8da
#
_entry.id   7443d7c21d71bb139d92f9670da6b8da
#
_cell.length_a   1.000
_cell.length_b   1.000
_cell.length_c   1.000
_cell.angle_alpha   90.00
_cell.angle_beta   90.00
_cell.angle_gamma   90.00
#
_symmetry.space_group_name_H-M   'P 1'
#
loop_
_entity.id
_entity.type
_entity.pdbx_description
1 polymer ?
#
loop_
_entity_poly.entity_id
_entity_poly.type
_entity_poly.pdbx_seq_one_letter_code
_entity_poly.pdbx_strand_id
1 'polypeptide(L)'
;MSAKLEFGCLPTAIGSMPHTNAEEACAIIMKHLPDIPVWPQLPRRSPKENMIVQFSEGFPGVVIQDDRIHIEPSADFESEIEQIYIDCEEGNTRRYGISSEYAAGFHALLAKAGGSKIVKGQVTGPVTWGLAVTRQDGLGILYDDTLAEAAAKFLRLKASWQENILREISP
;
A
#
# COMPACT_ATOMS: atom_id res chain seq x y z
N MET A 1 23.11 -10.24 -17.44
CA MET A 1 23.91 -9.76 -16.29
C MET A 1 23.18 -8.56 -15.74
N SER A 2 22.56 -8.69 -14.55
CA SER A 2 21.91 -7.54 -13.88
C SER A 2 23.01 -6.56 -13.47
N ALA A 3 22.97 -5.34 -13.98
CA ALA A 3 23.89 -4.29 -13.55
C ALA A 3 23.65 -4.06 -12.05
N LYS A 4 24.72 -4.13 -11.24
CA LYS A 4 24.66 -3.86 -9.81
C LYS A 4 24.27 -2.39 -9.63
N LEU A 5 23.08 -2.15 -9.10
CA LEU A 5 22.61 -0.80 -8.78
C LEU A 5 23.46 -0.24 -7.64
N GLU A 6 24.21 0.82 -7.91
CA GLU A 6 24.95 1.57 -6.90
C GLU A 6 24.13 2.79 -6.48
N PHE A 7 23.60 2.76 -5.27
CA PHE A 7 22.75 3.84 -4.75
C PHE A 7 23.52 5.11 -4.38
N GLY A 8 24.82 5.01 -4.06
CA GLY A 8 25.72 6.15 -3.85
C GLY A 8 25.18 7.26 -2.92
N CYS A 9 24.39 6.91 -1.90
CA CYS A 9 23.68 7.85 -1.02
C CYS A 9 22.67 8.76 -1.74
N LEU A 10 22.05 8.30 -2.81
CA LEU A 10 21.00 9.05 -3.51
C LEU A 10 19.81 9.35 -2.56
N PRO A 11 19.27 10.58 -2.61
CA PRO A 11 18.17 10.96 -1.75
C PRO A 11 16.85 10.34 -2.19
N THR A 12 16.02 10.00 -1.21
CA THR A 12 14.62 9.61 -1.38
C THR A 12 13.79 10.13 -0.21
N ALA A 13 12.48 9.98 -0.25
CA ALA A 13 11.58 10.39 0.83
C ALA A 13 10.75 9.21 1.36
N ILE A 14 10.02 9.42 2.47
CA ILE A 14 9.05 8.46 3.00
C ILE A 14 7.76 8.48 2.15
N GLY A 15 7.37 9.65 1.65
CA GLY A 15 6.21 9.81 0.76
C GLY A 15 5.07 10.65 1.34
N SER A 16 4.88 10.72 2.65
CA SER A 16 3.83 11.56 3.25
C SER A 16 4.07 13.04 2.97
N MET A 17 3.08 13.70 2.37
CA MET A 17 3.14 15.12 1.98
C MET A 17 1.89 15.87 2.44
N PRO A 18 2.01 17.17 2.80
CA PRO A 18 0.88 17.97 3.28
C PRO A 18 -0.02 18.50 2.15
N HIS A 19 0.22 18.07 0.92
CA HIS A 19 -0.50 18.51 -0.28
C HIS A 19 -1.87 17.83 -0.39
N THR A 20 -2.79 18.47 -1.10
CA THR A 20 -4.11 17.93 -1.44
C THR A 20 -4.25 17.62 -2.92
N ASN A 21 -3.33 18.14 -3.75
CA ASN A 21 -3.27 17.90 -5.19
C ASN A 21 -2.14 16.89 -5.50
N ALA A 22 -2.51 15.74 -6.07
CA ALA A 22 -1.58 14.66 -6.38
C ALA A 22 -0.59 15.04 -7.49
N GLU A 23 -1.02 15.81 -8.48
CA GLU A 23 -0.17 16.24 -9.60
C GLU A 23 0.93 17.21 -9.14
N GLU A 24 0.58 18.16 -8.25
CA GLU A 24 1.54 19.09 -7.65
C GLU A 24 2.54 18.35 -6.77
N ALA A 25 2.06 17.44 -5.92
CA ALA A 25 2.92 16.65 -5.06
C ALA A 25 3.91 15.80 -5.87
N CYS A 26 3.43 15.12 -6.92
CA CYS A 26 4.29 14.37 -7.82
C CYS A 26 5.30 15.25 -8.55
N ALA A 27 4.91 16.45 -9.01
CA ALA A 27 5.83 17.37 -9.66
C ALA A 27 6.99 17.79 -8.74
N ILE A 28 6.72 18.00 -7.44
CA ILE A 28 7.74 18.29 -6.44
C ILE A 28 8.68 17.07 -6.26
N ILE A 29 8.13 15.86 -6.13
CA ILE A 29 8.94 14.64 -6.01
C ILE A 29 9.85 14.49 -7.23
N MET A 30 9.30 14.56 -8.44
CA MET A 30 10.09 14.40 -9.69
C MET A 30 11.14 15.48 -9.86
N LYS A 31 10.89 16.70 -9.38
CA LYS A 31 11.85 17.80 -9.43
C LYS A 31 13.03 17.64 -8.45
N HIS A 32 12.76 17.15 -7.24
CA HIS A 32 13.75 17.13 -6.16
C HIS A 32 14.34 15.76 -5.86
N LEU A 33 13.69 14.69 -6.29
CA LEU A 33 14.11 13.29 -6.09
C LEU A 33 14.04 12.51 -7.42
N PRO A 34 14.65 12.99 -8.51
CA PRO A 34 14.50 12.37 -9.83
C PRO A 34 15.13 11.00 -9.94
N ASP A 35 16.15 10.69 -9.13
CA ASP A 35 16.90 9.44 -9.18
C ASP A 35 16.15 8.29 -8.51
N ILE A 36 15.49 8.57 -7.37
CA ILE A 36 14.69 7.59 -6.61
C ILE A 36 13.35 8.24 -6.21
N PRO A 37 12.48 8.53 -7.18
CA PRO A 37 11.17 9.08 -6.87
C PRO A 37 10.34 8.09 -6.06
N VAL A 38 9.52 8.62 -5.15
CA VAL A 38 8.56 7.89 -4.33
C VAL A 38 7.17 8.46 -4.61
N TRP A 39 6.14 7.61 -4.61
CA TRP A 39 4.80 8.15 -4.77
C TRP A 39 4.34 8.89 -3.49
N PRO A 40 3.72 10.08 -3.64
CA PRO A 40 3.26 10.85 -2.50
C PRO A 40 2.01 10.25 -1.87
N GLN A 41 1.99 10.14 -0.54
CA GLN A 41 0.80 9.90 0.26
C GLN A 41 0.21 11.23 0.71
N LEU A 42 -1.11 11.39 0.55
CA LEU A 42 -1.79 12.67 0.73
C LEU A 42 -2.90 12.60 1.80
N PRO A 43 -2.55 12.37 3.08
CA PRO A 43 -3.55 12.20 4.14
C PRO A 43 -4.43 13.43 4.37
N ARG A 44 -4.00 14.62 3.91
CA ARG A 44 -4.84 15.84 3.93
C ARG A 44 -5.81 15.93 2.76
N ARG A 45 -5.60 15.16 1.70
CA ARG A 45 -6.54 15.07 0.58
C ARG A 45 -7.76 14.25 0.97
N SER A 46 -7.54 13.10 1.60
CA SER A 46 -8.60 12.18 1.99
C SER A 46 -8.15 11.33 3.19
N PRO A 47 -9.04 11.05 4.17
CA PRO A 47 -8.78 10.07 5.22
C PRO A 47 -8.39 8.68 4.67
N LYS A 48 -8.86 8.32 3.48
CA LYS A 48 -8.52 7.06 2.79
C LYS A 48 -7.04 6.97 2.43
N GLU A 49 -6.32 8.09 2.33
CA GLU A 49 -4.89 8.14 2.10
C GLU A 49 -4.04 8.14 3.40
N ASN A 50 -4.67 7.98 4.57
CA ASN A 50 -3.93 7.62 5.77
C ASN A 50 -3.32 6.23 5.59
N MET A 51 -2.06 6.04 5.99
CA MET A 51 -1.29 4.82 5.67
C MET A 51 -1.93 3.52 6.19
N ILE A 52 -2.72 3.55 7.25
CA ILE A 52 -3.43 2.36 7.74
C ILE A 52 -4.66 2.11 6.88
N VAL A 53 -5.48 3.14 6.67
CA VAL A 53 -6.71 3.07 5.86
C VAL A 53 -6.39 2.69 4.42
N GLN A 54 -5.37 3.30 3.84
CA GLN A 54 -4.95 3.08 2.45
C GLN A 54 -4.65 1.61 2.14
N PHE A 55 -3.99 0.93 3.06
CA PHE A 55 -3.66 -0.49 2.91
C PHE A 55 -4.77 -1.43 3.42
N SER A 56 -5.89 -0.91 3.90
CA SER A 56 -7.05 -1.70 4.29
C SER A 56 -8.00 -2.02 3.12
N GLU A 57 -7.87 -1.30 2.00
CA GLU A 57 -8.72 -1.50 0.82
C GLU A 57 -8.68 -2.95 0.35
N GLY A 58 -9.83 -3.62 0.39
CA GLY A 58 -10.01 -4.99 -0.07
C GLY A 58 -9.65 -6.08 0.96
N PHE A 59 -9.30 -5.74 2.22
CA PHE A 59 -9.20 -6.75 3.28
C PHE A 59 -10.62 -7.17 3.73
N PRO A 60 -10.89 -8.47 3.89
CA PRO A 60 -12.21 -8.97 4.25
C PRO A 60 -12.75 -8.34 5.54
N GLY A 61 -14.04 -8.00 5.52
CA GLY A 61 -14.75 -7.49 6.69
C GLY A 61 -14.28 -6.14 7.20
N VAL A 62 -13.37 -5.42 6.52
CA VAL A 62 -12.91 -4.10 6.97
C VAL A 62 -14.04 -3.07 6.89
N VAL A 63 -14.30 -2.43 8.02
CA VAL A 63 -15.18 -1.26 8.16
C VAL A 63 -14.36 -0.08 8.66
N ILE A 64 -14.54 1.06 8.00
CA ILE A 64 -13.89 2.32 8.36
C ILE A 64 -14.96 3.26 8.89
N GLN A 65 -14.87 3.61 10.16
CA GLN A 65 -15.81 4.49 10.83
C GLN A 65 -15.08 5.43 11.79
N ASP A 66 -15.32 6.74 11.71
CA ASP A 66 -14.80 7.76 12.61
C ASP A 66 -13.27 7.63 12.87
N ASP A 67 -12.48 7.49 11.80
CA ASP A 67 -11.03 7.26 11.83
C ASP A 67 -10.57 5.94 12.49
N ARG A 68 -11.51 5.05 12.82
CA ARG A 68 -11.22 3.70 13.31
C ARG A 68 -11.43 2.68 12.21
N ILE A 69 -10.61 1.65 12.27
CA ILE A 69 -10.72 0.51 11.35
C ILE A 69 -10.96 -0.72 12.19
N HIS A 70 -12.03 -1.44 11.88
CA HIS A 70 -12.33 -2.69 12.57
C HIS A 70 -12.86 -3.72 11.59
N ILE A 71 -12.88 -4.97 12.04
CA ILE A 71 -13.38 -6.12 11.27
C ILE A 71 -14.81 -6.43 11.71
N GLU A 72 -15.72 -6.44 10.74
CA GLU A 72 -17.07 -6.98 10.87
C GLU A 72 -17.19 -8.19 9.93
N PRO A 73 -17.11 -9.43 10.45
CA PRO A 73 -17.20 -10.63 9.62
C PRO A 73 -18.55 -10.72 8.92
N SER A 74 -18.52 -10.92 7.61
CA SER A 74 -19.68 -11.26 6.78
C SER A 74 -19.91 -12.79 6.79
N ALA A 75 -20.97 -13.27 6.13
CA ALA A 75 -21.21 -14.69 5.96
C ALA A 75 -20.08 -15.40 5.17
N ASP A 76 -19.42 -14.68 4.28
CA ASP A 76 -18.36 -15.19 3.40
C ASP A 76 -16.95 -14.91 3.94
N PHE A 77 -16.83 -14.34 5.14
CA PHE A 77 -15.57 -13.88 5.71
C PHE A 77 -14.48 -14.95 5.72
N GLU A 78 -14.78 -16.16 6.18
CA GLU A 78 -13.82 -17.26 6.26
C GLU A 78 -13.30 -17.66 4.87
N SER A 79 -14.19 -17.74 3.88
CA SER A 79 -13.81 -18.06 2.50
C SER A 79 -12.99 -16.94 1.84
N GLU A 80 -13.27 -15.70 2.18
CA GLU A 80 -12.48 -14.55 1.72
C GLU A 80 -11.08 -14.53 2.34
N ILE A 81 -10.94 -14.91 3.62
CA ILE A 81 -9.66 -15.11 4.29
C ILE A 81 -8.88 -16.25 3.64
N GLU A 82 -9.52 -17.40 3.39
CA GLU A 82 -8.89 -18.54 2.69
C GLU A 82 -8.40 -18.14 1.30
N GLN A 83 -9.15 -17.31 0.58
CA GLN A 83 -8.74 -16.81 -0.73
C GLN A 83 -7.43 -16.02 -0.69
N ILE A 84 -7.13 -15.28 0.40
CA ILE A 84 -5.85 -14.59 0.57
C ILE A 84 -4.69 -15.59 0.61
N TYR A 85 -4.88 -16.74 1.27
CA TYR A 85 -3.85 -17.78 1.33
C TYR A 85 -3.60 -18.38 -0.05
N ILE A 86 -4.66 -18.72 -0.77
CA ILE A 86 -4.59 -19.27 -2.14
C ILE A 86 -3.88 -18.27 -3.07
N ASP A 87 -4.33 -17.03 -3.12
CA ASP A 87 -3.76 -15.98 -3.97
C ASP A 87 -2.27 -15.73 -3.63
N CYS A 88 -1.90 -15.86 -2.34
CA CYS A 88 -0.51 -15.71 -1.91
C CYS A 88 0.38 -16.86 -2.38
N GLU A 89 -0.12 -18.10 -2.38
CA GLU A 89 0.60 -19.28 -2.89
C GLU A 89 0.73 -19.24 -4.42
N GLU A 90 -0.31 -18.82 -5.11
CA GLU A 90 -0.33 -18.68 -6.57
C GLU A 90 0.39 -17.43 -7.09
N GLY A 91 0.70 -16.47 -6.22
CA GLY A 91 1.26 -15.18 -6.61
C GLY A 91 0.26 -14.29 -7.36
N ASN A 92 -1.02 -14.50 -7.16
CA ASN A 92 -2.10 -13.77 -7.83
C ASN A 92 -2.34 -12.41 -7.15
N THR A 93 -1.84 -11.34 -7.74
CA THR A 93 -1.91 -9.98 -7.18
C THR A 93 -3.08 -9.14 -7.70
N ARG A 94 -3.89 -9.64 -8.64
CA ARG A 94 -4.90 -8.84 -9.37
C ARG A 94 -5.92 -8.13 -8.48
N ARG A 95 -6.30 -8.75 -7.37
CA ARG A 95 -7.33 -8.26 -6.43
C ARG A 95 -6.78 -7.28 -5.39
N TYR A 96 -5.44 -7.14 -5.30
CA TYR A 96 -4.76 -6.45 -4.22
C TYR A 96 -4.25 -5.06 -4.62
N GLY A 97 -4.80 -4.51 -5.69
CA GLY A 97 -4.55 -3.15 -6.12
C GLY A 97 -4.95 -2.12 -5.06
N ILE A 98 -4.37 -0.94 -5.18
CA ILE A 98 -4.80 0.25 -4.42
C ILE A 98 -5.40 1.21 -5.44
N SER A 99 -6.67 1.54 -5.27
CA SER A 99 -7.38 2.42 -6.19
C SER A 99 -6.89 3.87 -6.12
N SER A 100 -7.21 4.67 -7.12
CA SER A 100 -6.91 6.10 -7.12
C SER A 100 -7.64 6.88 -6.02
N GLU A 101 -8.70 6.32 -5.46
CA GLU A 101 -9.40 6.89 -4.31
C GLU A 101 -8.55 6.82 -3.04
N TYR A 102 -7.78 5.72 -2.87
CA TYR A 102 -6.90 5.46 -1.74
C TYR A 102 -5.45 5.88 -1.97
N ALA A 103 -5.01 6.03 -3.23
CA ALA A 103 -3.63 6.34 -3.55
C ALA A 103 -3.50 7.23 -4.80
N ALA A 104 -4.12 8.41 -4.78
CA ALA A 104 -4.07 9.34 -5.91
C ALA A 104 -2.63 9.68 -6.32
N GLY A 105 -1.73 9.83 -5.35
CA GLY A 105 -0.33 10.11 -5.61
C GLY A 105 0.41 8.97 -6.31
N PHE A 106 0.06 7.70 -6.02
CA PHE A 106 0.60 6.54 -6.72
C PHE A 106 0.24 6.58 -8.21
N HIS A 107 -1.04 6.76 -8.51
CA HIS A 107 -1.53 6.80 -9.90
C HIS A 107 -0.99 8.03 -10.67
N ALA A 108 -0.85 9.18 -10.00
CA ALA A 108 -0.21 10.36 -10.60
C ALA A 108 1.29 10.14 -10.88
N LEU A 109 2.01 9.42 -10.01
CA LEU A 109 3.41 9.08 -10.24
C LEU A 109 3.57 8.13 -11.43
N LEU A 110 2.72 7.13 -11.57
CA LEU A 110 2.77 6.18 -12.71
C LEU A 110 2.75 6.91 -14.06
N ALA A 111 1.97 7.99 -14.16
CA ALA A 111 1.88 8.80 -15.37
C ALA A 111 3.15 9.63 -15.66
N LYS A 112 4.00 9.88 -14.65
CA LYS A 112 5.13 10.82 -14.73
C LYS A 112 6.51 10.17 -14.63
N ALA A 113 6.63 9.01 -13.96
CA ALA A 113 7.90 8.39 -13.62
C ALA A 113 8.47 7.48 -14.73
N GLY A 114 7.87 7.46 -15.90
CA GLY A 114 8.37 6.70 -17.05
C GLY A 114 9.81 7.07 -17.39
N GLY A 115 10.70 6.05 -17.40
CA GLY A 115 12.13 6.24 -17.66
C GLY A 115 13.01 6.49 -16.43
N SER A 116 12.43 6.57 -15.22
CA SER A 116 13.21 6.57 -13.98
C SER A 116 13.93 5.23 -13.83
N LYS A 117 15.23 5.26 -13.45
CA LYS A 117 16.01 4.02 -13.25
C LYS A 117 15.56 3.22 -12.04
N ILE A 118 15.05 3.89 -11.04
CA ILE A 118 14.59 3.32 -9.77
C ILE A 118 13.34 4.08 -9.38
N VAL A 119 12.32 3.37 -8.93
CA VAL A 119 11.12 3.97 -8.31
C VAL A 119 10.87 3.28 -6.98
N LYS A 120 10.60 4.06 -5.95
CA LYS A 120 10.35 3.52 -4.61
C LYS A 120 8.86 3.30 -4.39
N GLY A 121 8.47 2.04 -4.15
CA GLY A 121 7.18 1.67 -3.57
C GLY A 121 7.18 1.79 -2.04
N GLN A 122 6.01 1.70 -1.43
CA GLN A 122 5.86 1.69 0.02
C GLN A 122 4.63 0.89 0.44
N VAL A 123 4.71 0.27 1.60
CA VAL A 123 3.62 -0.49 2.23
C VAL A 123 3.73 -0.34 3.75
N THR A 124 2.60 -0.31 4.45
CA THR A 124 2.60 -0.36 5.91
C THR A 124 3.02 -1.76 6.38
N GLY A 125 3.77 -1.82 7.48
CA GLY A 125 4.19 -3.11 8.03
C GLY A 125 3.03 -3.87 8.67
N PRO A 126 3.02 -5.22 8.60
CA PRO A 126 1.91 -6.04 9.10
C PRO A 126 1.70 -5.90 10.61
N VAL A 127 2.76 -5.68 11.39
CA VAL A 127 2.64 -5.45 12.84
C VAL A 127 1.92 -4.14 13.12
N THR A 128 2.34 -3.05 12.49
CA THR A 128 1.71 -1.74 12.66
C THR A 128 0.25 -1.75 12.22
N TRP A 129 -0.02 -2.36 11.06
CA TRP A 129 -1.37 -2.47 10.53
C TRP A 129 -2.25 -3.36 11.40
N GLY A 130 -1.75 -4.53 11.81
CA GLY A 130 -2.48 -5.50 12.63
C GLY A 130 -2.78 -5.02 14.06
N LEU A 131 -1.98 -4.09 14.59
CA LEU A 131 -2.29 -3.42 15.86
C LEU A 131 -3.35 -2.32 15.69
N ALA A 132 -3.38 -1.64 14.54
CA ALA A 132 -4.28 -0.52 14.28
C ALA A 132 -5.69 -0.96 13.83
N VAL A 133 -5.80 -2.12 13.19
CA VAL A 133 -7.09 -2.72 12.80
C VAL A 133 -7.59 -3.59 13.94
N THR A 134 -8.81 -3.33 14.42
CA THR A 134 -9.34 -3.99 15.62
C THR A 134 -10.43 -5.01 15.27
N ARG A 135 -10.60 -5.99 16.15
CA ARG A 135 -11.76 -6.89 16.15
C ARG A 135 -12.93 -6.26 16.90
N GLN A 136 -14.09 -6.93 16.93
CA GLN A 136 -15.28 -6.48 17.65
C GLN A 136 -15.07 -6.34 19.17
N ASP A 137 -14.11 -7.09 19.75
CA ASP A 137 -13.71 -6.99 21.16
C ASP A 137 -12.77 -5.80 21.45
N GLY A 138 -12.41 -5.04 20.42
CA GLY A 138 -11.52 -3.87 20.52
C GLY A 138 -10.02 -4.21 20.53
N LEU A 139 -9.64 -5.50 20.47
CA LEU A 139 -8.24 -5.91 20.36
C LEU A 139 -7.78 -5.84 18.90
N GLY A 140 -6.50 -5.51 18.71
CA GLY A 140 -5.88 -5.56 17.37
C GLY A 140 -5.94 -6.96 16.78
N ILE A 141 -6.13 -7.05 15.47
CA ILE A 141 -6.15 -8.36 14.77
C ILE A 141 -4.82 -9.10 14.88
N LEU A 142 -3.74 -8.41 15.23
CA LEU A 142 -2.43 -9.03 15.48
C LEU A 142 -2.47 -10.07 16.63
N TYR A 143 -3.45 -9.97 17.53
CA TYR A 143 -3.62 -10.91 18.66
C TYR A 143 -4.50 -12.14 18.31
N ASP A 144 -4.82 -12.29 17.04
CA ASP A 144 -5.49 -13.47 16.49
C ASP A 144 -4.57 -14.09 15.42
N ASP A 145 -4.11 -15.29 15.65
CA ASP A 145 -3.09 -15.94 14.81
C ASP A 145 -3.51 -16.04 13.34
N THR A 146 -4.79 -16.37 13.09
CA THR A 146 -5.32 -16.50 11.73
C THR A 146 -5.38 -15.13 11.03
N LEU A 147 -5.91 -14.12 11.71
CA LEU A 147 -6.02 -12.77 11.14
C LEU A 147 -4.65 -12.10 10.99
N ALA A 148 -3.73 -12.35 11.92
CA ALA A 148 -2.36 -11.83 11.84
C ALA A 148 -1.63 -12.39 10.61
N GLU A 149 -1.75 -13.70 10.38
CA GLU A 149 -1.15 -14.35 9.22
C GLU A 149 -1.82 -13.89 7.91
N ALA A 150 -3.15 -13.83 7.87
CA ALA A 150 -3.89 -13.31 6.72
C ALA A 150 -3.49 -11.87 6.39
N ALA A 151 -3.34 -11.00 7.41
CA ALA A 151 -2.89 -9.62 7.26
C ALA A 151 -1.48 -9.54 6.65
N ALA A 152 -0.56 -10.38 7.11
CA ALA A 152 0.80 -10.41 6.57
C ALA A 152 0.82 -10.84 5.10
N LYS A 153 0.05 -11.87 4.73
CA LYS A 153 -0.10 -12.34 3.34
C LYS A 153 -0.76 -11.28 2.46
N PHE A 154 -1.81 -10.66 2.95
CA PHE A 154 -2.53 -9.58 2.25
C PHE A 154 -1.61 -8.39 1.93
N LEU A 155 -0.87 -7.90 2.92
CA LEU A 155 0.06 -6.79 2.71
C LEU A 155 1.23 -7.17 1.79
N ARG A 156 1.70 -8.42 1.86
CA ARG A 156 2.66 -8.95 0.89
C ARG A 156 2.11 -8.90 -0.53
N LEU A 157 0.86 -9.32 -0.74
CA LEU A 157 0.20 -9.28 -2.06
C LEU A 157 0.05 -7.84 -2.58
N LYS A 158 -0.29 -6.88 -1.72
CA LYS A 158 -0.30 -5.45 -2.07
C LYS A 158 1.09 -4.93 -2.45
N ALA A 159 2.12 -5.33 -1.73
CA ALA A 159 3.50 -4.97 -2.06
C ALA A 159 3.91 -5.57 -3.42
N SER A 160 3.61 -6.84 -3.66
CA SER A 160 3.89 -7.52 -4.94
C SER A 160 3.11 -6.89 -6.10
N TRP A 161 1.86 -6.48 -5.88
CA TRP A 161 1.09 -5.74 -6.87
C TRP A 161 1.77 -4.42 -7.23
N GLN A 162 2.19 -3.61 -6.23
CA GLN A 162 2.93 -2.38 -6.49
C GLN A 162 4.22 -2.64 -7.26
N GLU A 163 4.99 -3.65 -6.86
CA GLU A 163 6.23 -4.02 -7.54
C GLU A 163 5.98 -4.35 -9.01
N ASN A 164 4.95 -5.14 -9.32
CA ASN A 164 4.59 -5.50 -10.69
C ASN A 164 4.28 -4.25 -11.53
N ILE A 165 3.45 -3.33 -11.00
CA ILE A 165 3.10 -2.10 -11.71
C ILE A 165 4.31 -1.17 -11.86
N LEU A 166 5.13 -1.02 -10.81
CA LEU A 166 6.31 -0.14 -10.86
C LEU A 166 7.39 -0.67 -11.82
N ARG A 167 7.50 -1.97 -12.00
CA ARG A 167 8.42 -2.59 -13.00
C ARG A 167 8.06 -2.25 -14.45
N GLU A 168 6.79 -1.90 -14.73
CA GLU A 168 6.38 -1.48 -16.07
C GLU A 168 6.96 -0.11 -16.46
N ILE A 169 7.25 0.74 -15.47
CA ILE A 169 7.75 2.10 -15.68
C ILE A 169 9.25 2.25 -15.34
N SER A 170 9.81 1.32 -14.56
CA SER A 170 11.22 1.30 -14.13
C SER A 170 11.72 -0.15 -14.17
N PRO A 171 12.07 -0.67 -15.34
CA PRO A 171 12.50 -2.06 -15.56
C PRO A 171 13.89 -2.39 -15.00
#